data_9446054376d168322af3b8f6d1f08b1d
#
_entry.id   9446054376d168322af3b8f6d1f08b1d
#
_cell.length_a   1.000
_cell.length_b   1.000
_cell.length_c   1.000
_cell.angle_alpha   90.00
_cell.angle_beta   90.00
_cell.angle_gamma   90.00
#
_symmetry.space_group_name_H-M   'P 1'
#
loop_
_entity.id
_entity.type
_entity.pdbx_description
1 polymer ?
#
loop_
_entity_poly.entity_id
_entity_poly.type
_entity_poly.pdbx_seq_one_letter_code
_entity_poly.pdbx_strand_id
1 'polypeptide(L)'
;RSYEFKIKDTIRPYVNSLYMYGIKNGLLKKVKLDIEKINDSTYRSNTIKTRDTIGFGIISYDRQNLTNNIFGNYKYSLFKNDSLDFEFTFDSFSFPEKPIQKEFVDYEFFVLNKSRIVKLFSNKEKKLRFVSKNSNGIIINENEKVDIKIKLSDYDKNNTYLVIPLIGSENNYEYDNEVFFPNNKIIDPEKGYELEFNGHKLSIDKNTFQRKSKILFEYENDTLFAYNPFIEAMKNFEINFLIDQDSIGQYLSRKNYDGS
;
A
#
# COMPACT_ATOMS: atom_id res chain seq x y z
N ARG A 1 -41.01 -11.52 -8.55
CA ARG A 1 -40.66 -10.29 -9.32
C ARG A 1 -39.96 -9.36 -8.35
N SER A 2 -38.65 -9.22 -8.44
CA SER A 2 -37.90 -8.18 -7.74
C SER A 2 -38.11 -6.85 -8.48
N TYR A 3 -38.69 -5.88 -7.80
CA TYR A 3 -38.76 -4.51 -8.30
C TYR A 3 -37.38 -3.90 -8.09
N GLU A 4 -36.61 -3.70 -9.17
CA GLU A 4 -35.37 -2.92 -9.12
C GLU A 4 -35.72 -1.43 -9.01
N PHE A 5 -35.73 -0.92 -7.79
CA PHE A 5 -35.73 0.52 -7.57
C PHE A 5 -34.34 1.08 -7.86
N LYS A 6 -34.18 1.72 -8.99
CA LYS A 6 -32.95 2.40 -9.36
C LYS A 6 -32.89 3.74 -8.61
N ILE A 7 -32.17 3.78 -7.50
CA ILE A 7 -31.87 5.04 -6.80
C ILE A 7 -30.76 5.73 -7.59
N LYS A 8 -31.05 6.94 -8.10
CA LYS A 8 -30.03 7.74 -8.78
C LYS A 8 -29.07 8.31 -7.74
N ASP A 9 -27.80 7.97 -7.83
CA ASP A 9 -26.76 8.58 -7.02
C ASP A 9 -26.24 9.88 -7.66
N THR A 10 -26.12 10.90 -6.84
CA THR A 10 -25.61 12.23 -7.25
C THR A 10 -24.46 12.69 -6.35
N ILE A 11 -24.11 11.90 -5.34
CA ILE A 11 -23.03 12.22 -4.43
C ILE A 11 -21.71 11.84 -5.10
N ARG A 12 -20.77 12.75 -5.11
CA ARG A 12 -19.44 12.50 -5.68
C ARG A 12 -18.54 11.85 -4.65
N PRO A 13 -17.60 10.98 -5.08
CA PRO A 13 -16.51 10.54 -4.23
C PRO A 13 -15.78 11.71 -3.59
N TYR A 14 -15.31 11.55 -2.37
CA TYR A 14 -14.50 12.58 -1.71
C TYR A 14 -13.11 12.05 -1.33
N VAL A 15 -12.13 12.96 -1.34
CA VAL A 15 -10.75 12.67 -0.97
C VAL A 15 -10.55 13.02 0.50
N ASN A 16 -10.06 12.07 1.28
CA ASN A 16 -9.70 12.27 2.68
C ASN A 16 -8.23 12.62 2.83
N SER A 17 -7.33 11.86 2.20
CA SER A 17 -5.89 12.07 2.32
C SER A 17 -5.15 11.61 1.07
N LEU A 18 -4.05 12.29 0.75
CA LEU A 18 -3.12 11.95 -0.32
C LEU A 18 -1.77 11.56 0.29
N TYR A 19 -1.16 10.52 -0.27
CA TYR A 19 0.18 10.07 0.09
C TYR A 19 1.05 9.95 -1.15
N MET A 20 2.31 10.36 -1.03
CA MET A 20 3.33 10.11 -2.03
C MET A 20 4.28 9.03 -1.50
N TYR A 21 4.66 8.11 -2.37
CA TYR A 21 5.61 7.04 -2.10
C TYR A 21 6.87 7.27 -2.92
N GLY A 22 8.03 7.30 -2.27
CA GLY A 22 9.32 7.14 -2.95
C GLY A 22 9.59 5.66 -3.16
N ILE A 23 9.96 5.30 -4.37
CA ILE A 23 10.23 3.92 -4.79
C ILE A 23 11.73 3.77 -5.04
N LYS A 24 12.43 3.07 -4.14
CA LYS A 24 13.88 2.85 -4.27
C LYS A 24 14.22 1.39 -4.02
N ASN A 25 14.78 0.72 -5.03
CA ASN A 25 15.20 -0.70 -4.94
C ASN A 25 14.08 -1.65 -4.46
N GLY A 26 12.81 -1.36 -4.81
CA GLY A 26 11.64 -2.13 -4.39
C GLY A 26 11.15 -1.84 -2.96
N LEU A 27 11.82 -0.94 -2.24
CA LEU A 27 11.36 -0.43 -0.95
C LEU A 27 10.54 0.84 -1.16
N LEU A 28 9.55 1.03 -0.31
CA LEU A 28 8.65 2.18 -0.33
C LEU A 28 8.88 3.03 0.92
N LYS A 29 9.01 4.32 0.72
CA LYS A 29 8.91 5.33 1.77
C LYS A 29 7.69 6.18 1.46
N LYS A 30 6.94 6.63 2.45
CA LYS A 30 5.73 7.41 2.22
C LYS A 30 5.73 8.70 3.02
N VAL A 31 5.01 9.69 2.50
CA VAL A 31 4.72 10.96 3.17
C VAL A 31 3.28 11.34 2.88
N LYS A 32 2.59 11.89 3.86
CA LYS A 32 1.28 12.50 3.68
C LYS A 32 1.45 13.88 3.06
N LEU A 33 0.66 14.19 2.05
CA LEU A 33 0.67 15.47 1.37
C LEU A 33 -0.57 16.29 1.76
N ASP A 34 -0.38 17.59 1.88
CA ASP A 34 -1.48 18.51 2.10
C ASP A 34 -2.27 18.71 0.80
N ILE A 35 -3.58 18.69 0.94
CA ILE A 35 -4.52 18.92 -0.16
C ILE A 35 -5.57 19.93 0.26
N GLU A 36 -5.96 20.76 -0.69
CA GLU A 36 -7.01 21.75 -0.54
C GLU A 36 -8.18 21.41 -1.47
N LYS A 37 -9.40 21.56 -0.97
CA LYS A 37 -10.61 21.43 -1.78
C LYS A 37 -10.87 22.74 -2.52
N ILE A 38 -10.73 22.75 -3.84
CA ILE A 38 -10.92 23.92 -4.69
C ILE A 38 -12.40 24.15 -4.99
N ASN A 39 -13.14 23.08 -5.24
CA ASN A 39 -14.58 23.09 -5.45
C ASN A 39 -15.19 21.72 -5.16
N ASP A 40 -16.47 21.51 -5.45
CA ASP A 40 -17.18 20.25 -5.11
C ASP A 40 -16.64 19.00 -5.82
N SER A 41 -15.87 19.15 -6.87
CA SER A 41 -15.36 18.04 -7.64
C SER A 41 -13.82 18.04 -7.77
N THR A 42 -13.11 19.01 -7.17
CA THR A 42 -11.69 19.19 -7.44
C THR A 42 -10.92 19.51 -6.17
N TYR A 43 -9.85 18.76 -5.96
CA TYR A 43 -8.83 18.99 -4.95
C TYR A 43 -7.50 19.31 -5.63
N ARG A 44 -6.59 19.95 -4.91
CA ARG A 44 -5.24 20.26 -5.37
C ARG A 44 -4.24 20.13 -4.23
N SER A 45 -3.04 19.63 -4.52
CA SER A 45 -1.90 19.69 -3.60
C SER A 45 -1.02 20.90 -3.87
N ASN A 46 -0.12 21.21 -2.94
CA ASN A 46 1.01 22.06 -3.20
C ASN A 46 1.91 21.45 -4.29
N THR A 47 2.72 22.29 -4.97
CA THR A 47 3.70 21.83 -5.94
C THR A 47 4.80 21.02 -5.24
N ILE A 48 5.05 19.79 -5.72
CA ILE A 48 6.05 18.89 -5.17
C ILE A 48 7.30 18.94 -6.02
N LYS A 49 8.47 19.03 -5.39
CA LYS A 49 9.78 18.97 -6.04
C LYS A 49 10.47 17.67 -5.64
N THR A 50 10.84 16.84 -6.62
CA THR A 50 11.52 15.57 -6.37
C THR A 50 12.24 15.07 -7.61
N ARG A 51 13.25 14.22 -7.43
CA ARG A 51 13.94 13.44 -8.48
C ARG A 51 13.68 11.94 -8.32
N ASP A 52 12.99 11.54 -7.26
CA ASP A 52 12.73 10.12 -7.00
C ASP A 52 11.76 9.51 -8.03
N THR A 53 11.85 8.19 -8.19
CA THR A 53 10.72 7.45 -8.75
C THR A 53 9.62 7.44 -7.70
N ILE A 54 8.46 7.99 -8.04
CA ILE A 54 7.36 8.16 -7.10
C ILE A 54 6.10 7.43 -7.52
N GLY A 55 5.29 7.08 -6.53
CA GLY A 55 3.92 6.61 -6.71
C GLY A 55 2.98 7.38 -5.82
N PHE A 56 1.68 7.28 -6.07
CA PHE A 56 0.66 7.92 -5.24
C PHE A 56 -0.27 6.88 -4.61
N GLY A 57 -0.74 7.23 -3.41
CA GLY A 57 -1.77 6.49 -2.70
C GLY A 57 -2.81 7.44 -2.13
N ILE A 58 -4.04 7.00 -2.03
CA ILE A 58 -5.15 7.85 -1.66
C ILE A 58 -6.07 7.16 -0.65
N ILE A 59 -6.51 7.91 0.35
CA ILE A 59 -7.65 7.55 1.18
C ILE A 59 -8.83 8.35 0.63
N SER A 60 -9.82 7.64 0.13
CA SER A 60 -11.02 8.24 -0.45
C SER A 60 -12.22 7.34 -0.23
N TYR A 61 -13.37 7.92 -0.21
CA TYR A 61 -14.62 7.25 0.08
C TYR A 61 -15.72 7.73 -0.84
N ASP A 62 -16.71 6.89 -0.99
CA ASP A 62 -17.95 7.20 -1.68
C ASP A 62 -19.14 7.10 -0.72
N ARG A 63 -20.22 7.79 -1.04
CA ARG A 63 -21.50 7.71 -0.35
C ARG A 63 -22.62 7.69 -1.37
N GLN A 64 -23.67 7.01 -1.05
CA GLN A 64 -24.88 6.99 -1.88
C GLN A 64 -26.00 7.81 -1.26
N ASN A 65 -26.85 8.37 -2.09
CA ASN A 65 -28.07 9.03 -1.65
C ASN A 65 -28.89 8.08 -0.78
N LEU A 66 -29.57 8.62 0.22
CA LEU A 66 -30.48 7.92 1.13
C LEU A 66 -29.81 6.88 2.06
N THR A 67 -28.50 6.87 2.17
CA THR A 67 -27.77 6.00 3.12
C THR A 67 -26.63 6.74 3.79
N ASN A 68 -26.32 6.37 5.03
CA ASN A 68 -25.15 6.86 5.75
C ASN A 68 -23.91 5.96 5.57
N ASN A 69 -24.03 4.91 4.77
CA ASN A 69 -22.93 3.98 4.54
C ASN A 69 -21.80 4.66 3.78
N ILE A 70 -20.59 4.24 4.10
CA ILE A 70 -19.35 4.67 3.43
C ILE A 70 -18.85 3.51 2.61
N PHE A 71 -18.61 3.75 1.33
CA PHE A 71 -18.15 2.76 0.36
C PHE A 71 -16.76 3.12 -0.16
N GLY A 72 -16.06 2.16 -0.76
CA GLY A 72 -14.91 2.41 -1.60
C GLY A 72 -15.35 2.96 -2.97
N ASN A 73 -14.47 3.69 -3.63
CA ASN A 73 -14.78 4.17 -4.98
C ASN A 73 -14.81 3.01 -5.99
N TYR A 74 -15.63 3.15 -7.01
CA TYR A 74 -15.75 2.16 -8.08
C TYR A 74 -14.51 2.13 -8.99
N LYS A 75 -13.94 3.32 -9.31
CA LYS A 75 -12.82 3.42 -10.24
C LYS A 75 -11.81 4.48 -9.81
N TYR A 76 -10.52 4.14 -9.98
CA TYR A 76 -9.38 5.02 -9.77
C TYR A 76 -8.59 5.11 -11.08
N SER A 77 -8.34 6.32 -11.56
CA SER A 77 -7.48 6.55 -12.73
C SER A 77 -6.45 7.62 -12.39
N LEU A 78 -5.18 7.38 -12.75
CA LEU A 78 -4.10 8.33 -12.62
C LEU A 78 -3.59 8.70 -14.01
N PHE A 79 -3.42 9.98 -14.25
CA PHE A 79 -2.91 10.54 -15.50
C PHE A 79 -1.62 11.30 -15.24
N LYS A 80 -0.64 11.14 -16.13
CA LYS A 80 0.57 11.96 -16.24
C LYS A 80 0.42 12.84 -17.48
N ASN A 81 0.36 14.17 -17.35
CA ASN A 81 0.16 15.11 -18.47
C ASN A 81 -1.00 14.66 -19.40
N ASP A 82 -2.17 14.40 -18.81
CA ASP A 82 -3.39 13.89 -19.47
C ASP A 82 -3.27 12.49 -20.12
N SER A 83 -2.10 11.84 -20.11
CA SER A 83 -1.93 10.45 -20.54
C SER A 83 -2.25 9.50 -19.39
N LEU A 84 -3.09 8.50 -19.64
CA LEU A 84 -3.43 7.47 -18.64
C LEU A 84 -2.19 6.67 -18.27
N ASP A 85 -1.81 6.67 -16.98
CA ASP A 85 -0.66 5.96 -16.43
C ASP A 85 -1.07 4.74 -15.59
N PHE A 86 -2.15 4.88 -14.81
CA PHE A 86 -2.70 3.79 -14.01
C PHE A 86 -4.22 3.82 -14.02
N GLU A 87 -4.85 2.64 -14.06
CA GLU A 87 -6.30 2.51 -13.96
C GLU A 87 -6.72 1.20 -13.31
N PHE A 88 -7.60 1.32 -12.34
CA PHE A 88 -8.10 0.23 -11.51
C PHE A 88 -9.62 0.38 -11.31
N THR A 89 -10.38 -0.69 -11.59
CA THR A 89 -11.84 -0.68 -11.50
C THR A 89 -12.33 -1.81 -10.59
N PHE A 90 -13.11 -1.47 -9.57
CA PHE A 90 -13.77 -2.43 -8.68
C PHE A 90 -15.11 -2.89 -9.27
N ASP A 91 -15.07 -3.67 -10.34
CA ASP A 91 -16.27 -4.18 -10.98
C ASP A 91 -16.69 -5.54 -10.42
N SER A 92 -15.80 -6.50 -10.48
CA SER A 92 -16.05 -7.85 -9.97
C SER A 92 -14.75 -8.53 -9.57
N PHE A 93 -14.81 -9.36 -8.52
CA PHE A 93 -13.66 -10.11 -8.03
C PHE A 93 -14.00 -11.58 -7.85
N SER A 94 -13.07 -12.43 -8.24
CA SER A 94 -13.10 -13.84 -7.87
C SER A 94 -12.37 -14.06 -6.53
N PHE A 95 -12.70 -15.14 -5.82
CA PHE A 95 -12.03 -15.50 -4.57
C PHE A 95 -10.50 -15.64 -4.71
N PRO A 96 -9.95 -16.22 -5.79
CA PRO A 96 -8.50 -16.28 -6.02
C PRO A 96 -7.82 -14.92 -6.21
N GLU A 97 -8.57 -13.88 -6.58
CA GLU A 97 -8.04 -12.52 -6.79
C GLU A 97 -7.93 -11.69 -5.49
N LYS A 98 -8.59 -12.12 -4.39
CA LYS A 98 -8.53 -11.40 -3.11
C LYS A 98 -7.12 -11.13 -2.59
N PRO A 99 -6.17 -12.07 -2.63
CA PRO A 99 -4.81 -11.78 -2.19
C PRO A 99 -4.12 -10.71 -3.04
N ILE A 100 -4.48 -10.62 -4.32
CA ILE A 100 -3.85 -9.70 -5.27
C ILE A 100 -4.36 -8.26 -5.07
N GLN A 101 -5.62 -8.10 -4.65
CA GLN A 101 -6.17 -6.78 -4.29
C GLN A 101 -5.40 -6.13 -3.14
N LYS A 102 -4.89 -6.95 -2.21
CA LYS A 102 -4.11 -6.48 -1.08
C LYS A 102 -2.80 -5.80 -1.51
N GLU A 103 -2.29 -6.08 -2.71
CA GLU A 103 -1.12 -5.41 -3.28
C GLU A 103 -1.36 -3.89 -3.44
N PHE A 104 -2.59 -3.49 -3.76
CA PHE A 104 -2.97 -2.08 -3.92
C PHE A 104 -3.32 -1.40 -2.59
N VAL A 105 -3.31 -2.11 -1.47
CA VAL A 105 -3.51 -1.53 -0.14
C VAL A 105 -2.17 -1.40 0.56
N ASP A 106 -1.94 -0.29 1.23
CA ASP A 106 -0.83 -0.15 2.17
C ASP A 106 -1.19 -0.90 3.45
N TYR A 107 -0.66 -2.12 3.56
CA TYR A 107 -0.99 -3.01 4.67
C TYR A 107 -0.47 -2.50 6.01
N GLU A 108 0.74 -1.96 6.05
CA GLU A 108 1.29 -1.34 7.26
C GLU A 108 0.38 -0.24 7.80
N PHE A 109 0.00 0.68 6.91
CA PHE A 109 -0.89 1.76 7.29
C PHE A 109 -2.26 1.24 7.76
N PHE A 110 -2.78 0.20 7.10
CA PHE A 110 -4.05 -0.43 7.49
C PHE A 110 -3.98 -1.07 8.89
N VAL A 111 -2.89 -1.77 9.21
CA VAL A 111 -2.72 -2.39 10.54
C VAL A 111 -2.71 -1.33 11.63
N LEU A 112 -1.95 -0.24 11.41
CA LEU A 112 -1.76 0.84 12.39
C LEU A 112 -3.00 1.74 12.55
N ASN A 113 -3.65 2.08 11.45
CA ASN A 113 -4.68 3.15 11.44
C ASN A 113 -6.09 2.63 11.17
N LYS A 114 -6.27 1.33 10.91
CA LYS A 114 -7.56 0.71 10.51
C LYS A 114 -8.22 1.40 9.30
N SER A 115 -7.44 2.14 8.54
CA SER A 115 -7.84 2.84 7.31
C SER A 115 -6.99 2.36 6.13
N ARG A 116 -7.50 2.45 4.91
CA ARG A 116 -6.83 1.89 3.73
C ARG A 116 -6.36 2.99 2.80
N ILE A 117 -5.04 3.05 2.59
CA ILE A 117 -4.49 3.79 1.45
C ILE A 117 -4.56 2.86 0.24
N VAL A 118 -5.25 3.30 -0.81
CA VAL A 118 -5.25 2.63 -2.12
C VAL A 118 -4.07 3.17 -2.91
N LYS A 119 -3.09 2.31 -3.22
CA LYS A 119 -1.92 2.66 -4.04
C LYS A 119 -2.29 2.62 -5.52
N LEU A 120 -1.89 3.65 -6.26
CA LEU A 120 -2.15 3.82 -7.69
C LEU A 120 -0.92 3.46 -8.52
N PHE A 121 -0.22 2.42 -8.11
CA PHE A 121 0.94 1.84 -8.76
C PHE A 121 1.18 0.42 -8.24
N SER A 122 1.87 -0.41 -9.03
CA SER A 122 2.31 -1.74 -8.63
C SER A 122 3.55 -2.15 -9.40
N ASN A 123 4.51 -2.75 -8.72
CA ASN A 123 5.75 -3.26 -9.31
C ASN A 123 5.56 -4.62 -10.01
N LYS A 124 4.35 -5.19 -10.03
CA LYS A 124 4.09 -6.50 -10.58
C LYS A 124 3.52 -6.41 -11.99
N GLU A 125 4.14 -7.16 -12.90
CA GLU A 125 3.69 -7.29 -14.30
C GLU A 125 2.44 -8.17 -14.48
N LYS A 126 1.87 -8.72 -13.40
CA LYS A 126 0.68 -9.57 -13.52
C LYS A 126 -0.49 -8.78 -14.08
N LYS A 127 -0.97 -9.19 -15.24
CA LYS A 127 -2.25 -8.72 -15.77
C LYS A 127 -3.37 -9.12 -14.82
N LEU A 128 -3.96 -8.14 -14.17
CA LEU A 128 -5.13 -8.30 -13.32
C LEU A 128 -6.33 -7.79 -14.10
N ARG A 129 -7.42 -8.54 -14.07
CA ARG A 129 -8.63 -8.21 -14.85
C ARG A 129 -9.19 -6.82 -14.48
N PHE A 130 -9.07 -6.43 -13.23
CA PHE A 130 -9.54 -5.15 -12.71
C PHE A 130 -8.53 -3.99 -12.85
N VAL A 131 -7.31 -4.25 -13.35
CA VAL A 131 -6.29 -3.25 -13.67
C VAL A 131 -6.15 -3.16 -15.17
N SER A 132 -6.73 -2.13 -15.76
CA SER A 132 -6.67 -1.92 -17.22
C SER A 132 -5.36 -1.29 -17.67
N LYS A 133 -4.71 -0.53 -16.79
CA LYS A 133 -3.40 0.08 -16.97
C LYS A 133 -2.62 0.02 -15.68
N ASN A 134 -1.40 -0.51 -15.71
CA ASN A 134 -0.50 -0.55 -14.55
C ASN A 134 0.66 0.43 -14.72
N SER A 135 1.10 1.01 -13.61
CA SER A 135 2.27 1.87 -13.50
C SER A 135 3.22 1.32 -12.44
N ASN A 136 4.51 1.31 -12.75
CA ASN A 136 5.57 0.94 -11.80
C ASN A 136 6.09 2.14 -11.01
N GLY A 137 5.43 3.28 -11.14
CA GLY A 137 5.82 4.57 -10.60
C GLY A 137 6.18 5.57 -11.68
N ILE A 138 6.20 6.83 -11.30
CA ILE A 138 6.41 7.97 -12.18
C ILE A 138 7.84 8.45 -12.01
N ILE A 139 8.57 8.54 -13.11
CA ILE A 139 9.90 9.13 -13.18
C ILE A 139 9.75 10.54 -13.71
N ILE A 140 10.44 11.50 -13.07
CA ILE A 140 10.45 12.90 -13.43
C ILE A 140 11.90 13.31 -13.67
N ASN A 141 12.19 13.86 -14.86
CA ASN A 141 13.50 14.37 -15.18
C ASN A 141 13.73 15.74 -14.51
N GLU A 142 14.98 16.09 -14.31
CA GLU A 142 15.36 17.38 -13.75
C GLU A 142 14.73 18.54 -14.54
N ASN A 143 14.17 19.51 -13.84
CA ASN A 143 13.43 20.67 -14.38
C ASN A 143 12.18 20.32 -15.22
N GLU A 144 11.82 19.04 -15.37
CA GLU A 144 10.56 18.65 -16.01
C GLU A 144 9.38 19.06 -15.14
N LYS A 145 8.38 19.70 -15.78
CA LYS A 145 7.10 19.99 -15.14
C LYS A 145 6.08 18.95 -15.55
N VAL A 146 5.47 18.32 -14.59
CA VAL A 146 4.48 17.26 -14.79
C VAL A 146 3.22 17.55 -13.98
N ASP A 147 2.08 17.48 -14.61
CA ASP A 147 0.79 17.51 -13.92
C ASP A 147 0.26 16.08 -13.76
N ILE A 148 0.10 15.68 -12.51
CA ILE A 148 -0.58 14.44 -12.17
C ILE A 148 -2.04 14.76 -11.85
N LYS A 149 -2.94 13.99 -12.44
CA LYS A 149 -4.36 14.07 -12.18
C LYS A 149 -4.89 12.70 -11.73
N ILE A 150 -5.41 12.62 -10.53
CA ILE A 150 -6.13 11.43 -10.05
C ILE A 150 -7.61 11.70 -10.24
N LYS A 151 -8.29 10.77 -10.91
CA LYS A 151 -9.75 10.78 -11.08
C LYS A 151 -10.33 9.63 -10.28
N LEU A 152 -11.27 9.93 -9.42
CA LEU A 152 -12.10 8.99 -8.67
C LEU A 152 -13.49 8.97 -9.30
N SER A 153 -14.05 7.79 -9.49
CA SER A 153 -15.42 7.65 -10.00
C SER A 153 -16.19 6.68 -9.12
N ASP A 154 -17.45 6.98 -8.86
CA ASP A 154 -18.41 6.02 -8.35
C ASP A 154 -19.01 5.17 -9.48
N TYR A 155 -19.94 4.29 -9.13
CA TYR A 155 -20.64 3.42 -10.09
C TYR A 155 -21.54 4.22 -11.05
N ASP A 156 -22.17 5.29 -10.59
CA ASP A 156 -23.05 6.17 -11.36
C ASP A 156 -22.30 7.23 -12.17
N LYS A 157 -20.95 7.15 -12.20
CA LYS A 157 -20.05 8.04 -12.95
C LYS A 157 -19.98 9.48 -12.42
N ASN A 158 -20.33 9.72 -11.16
CA ASN A 158 -19.95 10.95 -10.51
C ASN A 158 -18.44 10.97 -10.32
N ASN A 159 -17.79 12.06 -10.64
CA ASN A 159 -16.33 12.13 -10.67
C ASN A 159 -15.80 13.20 -9.72
N THR A 160 -14.66 12.88 -9.09
CA THR A 160 -13.85 13.82 -8.33
C THR A 160 -12.41 13.77 -8.84
N TYR A 161 -11.76 14.91 -8.87
CA TYR A 161 -10.41 15.07 -9.39
C TYR A 161 -9.48 15.60 -8.30
N LEU A 162 -8.24 15.11 -8.30
CA LEU A 162 -7.16 15.63 -7.50
C LEU A 162 -5.98 15.97 -8.41
N VAL A 163 -5.53 17.22 -8.41
CA VAL A 163 -4.43 17.72 -9.23
C VAL A 163 -3.18 17.86 -8.37
N ILE A 164 -2.07 17.34 -8.85
CA ILE A 164 -0.78 17.30 -8.16
C ILE A 164 0.29 17.82 -9.10
N PRO A 165 0.69 19.10 -8.99
CA PRO A 165 1.76 19.67 -9.80
C PRO A 165 3.12 19.13 -9.30
N LEU A 166 3.96 18.67 -10.23
CA LEU A 166 5.31 18.17 -9.93
C LEU A 166 6.36 18.95 -10.72
N ILE A 167 7.53 19.12 -10.11
CA ILE A 167 8.71 19.68 -10.76
C ILE A 167 9.90 18.77 -10.44
N GLY A 168 10.62 18.35 -11.48
CA GLY A 168 11.88 17.62 -11.31
C GLY A 168 12.92 18.49 -10.60
N SER A 169 13.59 17.92 -9.62
CA SER A 169 14.57 18.60 -8.75
C SER A 169 15.90 17.86 -8.78
N GLU A 170 16.97 18.54 -8.42
CA GLU A 170 18.27 17.91 -8.17
C GLU A 170 18.28 17.06 -6.88
N ASN A 171 17.41 17.38 -5.93
CA ASN A 171 17.33 16.73 -4.65
C ASN A 171 16.17 15.73 -4.57
N ASN A 172 16.39 14.65 -3.82
CA ASN A 172 15.33 13.74 -3.44
C ASN A 172 14.35 14.43 -2.49
N TYR A 173 13.12 13.91 -2.44
CA TYR A 173 12.14 14.33 -1.45
C TYR A 173 12.53 13.79 -0.06
N GLU A 174 12.35 14.58 0.98
CA GLU A 174 12.53 14.14 2.36
C GLU A 174 11.26 13.41 2.82
N TYR A 175 11.39 12.12 3.07
CA TYR A 175 10.31 11.30 3.62
C TYR A 175 10.42 11.22 5.13
N ASP A 176 9.29 11.15 5.82
CA ASP A 176 9.26 10.91 7.26
C ASP A 176 10.10 9.66 7.61
N ASN A 177 10.78 9.73 8.75
CA ASN A 177 11.65 8.65 9.18
C ASN A 177 10.83 7.37 9.37
N GLU A 178 11.29 6.29 8.74
CA GLU A 178 10.77 4.95 9.03
C GLU A 178 11.02 4.61 10.50
N VAL A 179 10.12 3.84 11.11
CA VAL A 179 10.44 3.14 12.36
C VAL A 179 11.65 2.23 12.06
N PHE A 180 12.80 2.64 12.55
CA PHE A 180 14.05 1.96 12.26
C PHE A 180 14.29 0.86 13.31
N PHE A 181 14.18 -0.39 12.89
CA PHE A 181 14.69 -1.52 13.68
C PHE A 181 16.14 -1.78 13.24
N PRO A 182 17.13 -1.66 14.14
CA PRO A 182 18.55 -1.69 13.76
C PRO A 182 18.99 -3.00 13.10
N ASN A 183 18.35 -4.12 13.40
CA ASN A 183 18.72 -5.46 12.91
C ASN A 183 17.80 -5.98 11.79
N ASN A 184 17.17 -5.09 11.03
CA ASN A 184 16.32 -5.49 9.92
C ASN A 184 17.12 -6.17 8.79
N LYS A 185 16.65 -7.33 8.36
CA LYS A 185 17.10 -8.00 7.14
C LYS A 185 16.14 -7.74 5.99
N ILE A 186 16.69 -7.35 4.84
CA ILE A 186 15.89 -7.18 3.62
C ILE A 186 15.68 -8.54 2.99
N ILE A 187 14.43 -8.97 2.87
CA ILE A 187 14.01 -10.18 2.19
C ILE A 187 13.51 -9.82 0.79
N ASP A 188 14.13 -10.44 -0.21
CA ASP A 188 13.71 -10.38 -1.61
C ASP A 188 12.71 -11.52 -1.86
N PRO A 189 11.48 -11.25 -2.34
CA PRO A 189 10.47 -12.28 -2.53
C PRO A 189 10.87 -13.35 -3.56
N GLU A 190 11.80 -13.06 -4.46
CA GLU A 190 12.25 -14.01 -5.47
C GLU A 190 13.25 -15.04 -4.94
N LYS A 191 13.71 -14.88 -3.69
CA LYS A 191 14.71 -15.73 -3.04
C LYS A 191 14.12 -16.43 -1.84
N GLY A 192 14.64 -17.64 -1.56
CA GLY A 192 14.50 -18.31 -0.27
C GLY A 192 15.58 -17.84 0.70
N TYR A 193 15.30 -17.92 1.99
CA TYR A 193 16.24 -17.53 3.05
C TYR A 193 16.21 -18.53 4.19
N GLU A 194 17.42 -18.86 4.66
CA GLU A 194 17.66 -19.53 5.94
C GLU A 194 18.42 -18.53 6.81
N LEU A 195 17.79 -18.07 7.88
CA LEU A 195 18.37 -17.15 8.84
C LEU A 195 18.59 -17.86 10.15
N GLU A 196 19.75 -17.68 10.74
CA GLU A 196 20.10 -18.25 12.03
C GLU A 196 20.53 -17.16 12.99
N PHE A 197 20.02 -17.23 14.22
CA PHE A 197 20.39 -16.33 15.30
C PHE A 197 20.29 -17.07 16.64
N ASN A 198 21.39 -17.15 17.38
CA ASN A 198 21.48 -17.86 18.66
C ASN A 198 20.92 -19.30 18.63
N GLY A 199 21.18 -20.04 17.54
CA GLY A 199 20.70 -21.41 17.35
C GLY A 199 19.25 -21.53 16.89
N HIS A 200 18.47 -20.45 16.91
CA HIS A 200 17.14 -20.41 16.31
C HIS A 200 17.25 -20.25 14.80
N LYS A 201 16.37 -20.90 14.03
CA LYS A 201 16.38 -20.83 12.56
C LYS A 201 15.04 -20.35 12.05
N LEU A 202 15.08 -19.48 11.06
CA LEU A 202 13.91 -18.97 10.33
C LEU A 202 14.06 -19.30 8.85
N SER A 203 13.18 -20.14 8.32
CA SER A 203 13.14 -20.55 6.93
C SER A 203 12.03 -19.86 6.20
N ILE A 204 12.36 -19.13 5.14
CA ILE A 204 11.43 -18.34 4.34
C ILE A 204 11.51 -18.80 2.89
N ASP A 205 10.44 -19.35 2.36
CA ASP A 205 10.34 -19.76 0.97
C ASP A 205 10.21 -18.57 0.01
N LYS A 206 10.50 -18.83 -1.27
CA LYS A 206 10.20 -17.88 -2.36
C LYS A 206 8.72 -17.50 -2.34
N ASN A 207 8.46 -16.22 -2.61
CA ASN A 207 7.11 -15.65 -2.69
C ASN A 207 6.31 -15.77 -1.37
N THR A 208 7.01 -15.87 -0.24
CA THR A 208 6.38 -15.73 1.08
C THR A 208 5.88 -14.30 1.31
N PHE A 209 6.60 -13.32 0.82
CA PHE A 209 6.17 -11.92 0.82
C PHE A 209 5.87 -11.43 -0.60
N GLN A 210 4.98 -10.45 -0.73
CA GLN A 210 4.61 -9.91 -2.04
C GLN A 210 5.69 -8.99 -2.64
N ARG A 211 6.48 -8.34 -1.79
CA ARG A 211 7.48 -7.33 -2.16
C ARG A 211 8.71 -7.46 -1.29
N LYS A 212 9.79 -6.78 -1.69
CA LYS A 212 10.95 -6.62 -0.81
C LYS A 212 10.50 -6.04 0.52
N SER A 213 10.90 -6.69 1.59
CA SER A 213 10.39 -6.44 2.92
C SER A 213 11.52 -6.47 3.93
N LYS A 214 11.44 -5.58 4.93
CA LYS A 214 12.35 -5.62 6.07
C LYS A 214 11.72 -6.47 7.15
N ILE A 215 12.39 -7.54 7.56
CA ILE A 215 11.98 -8.35 8.70
C ILE A 215 13.01 -8.23 9.82
N LEU A 216 12.52 -8.30 11.04
CA LEU A 216 13.34 -8.45 12.23
C LEU A 216 13.53 -9.93 12.51
N PHE A 217 14.76 -10.35 12.80
CA PHE A 217 15.05 -11.68 13.31
C PHE A 217 16.15 -11.56 14.36
N GLU A 218 15.75 -11.49 15.61
CA GLU A 218 16.64 -11.36 16.76
C GLU A 218 16.02 -12.00 18.02
N TYR A 219 16.85 -12.27 19.00
CA TYR A 219 16.44 -12.84 20.28
C TYR A 219 16.87 -11.91 21.40
N GLU A 220 15.92 -11.45 22.19
CA GLU A 220 16.15 -10.56 23.31
C GLU A 220 15.16 -10.87 24.43
N ASN A 221 15.64 -10.92 25.70
CA ASN A 221 14.78 -11.11 26.89
C ASN A 221 13.83 -12.31 26.74
N ASP A 222 14.37 -13.47 26.37
CA ASP A 222 13.62 -14.75 26.14
C ASP A 222 12.52 -14.63 25.08
N THR A 223 12.59 -13.64 24.22
CA THR A 223 11.66 -13.41 23.12
C THR A 223 12.38 -13.46 21.77
N LEU A 224 11.92 -14.35 20.88
CA LEU A 224 12.37 -14.39 19.50
C LEU A 224 11.48 -13.48 18.66
N PHE A 225 12.05 -12.42 18.10
CA PHE A 225 11.42 -11.57 17.10
C PHE A 225 11.74 -12.12 15.72
N ALA A 226 10.75 -12.69 15.05
CA ALA A 226 10.95 -13.38 13.78
C ALA A 226 10.12 -12.77 12.63
N TYR A 227 9.48 -11.64 12.84
CA TYR A 227 8.51 -11.11 11.89
C TYR A 227 8.26 -9.63 12.07
N ASN A 228 7.96 -8.98 10.92
CA ASN A 228 7.42 -7.63 10.94
C ASN A 228 5.89 -7.70 10.79
N PRO A 229 5.11 -7.30 11.80
CA PRO A 229 3.65 -7.40 11.79
C PRO A 229 2.98 -6.51 10.73
N PHE A 230 3.72 -5.56 10.16
CA PHE A 230 3.25 -4.65 9.11
C PHE A 230 3.42 -5.21 7.69
N ILE A 231 3.91 -6.45 7.55
CA ILE A 231 4.08 -7.11 6.27
C ILE A 231 3.21 -8.34 6.23
N GLU A 232 2.35 -8.44 5.22
CA GLU A 232 1.53 -9.63 5.03
C GLU A 232 2.34 -10.75 4.40
N ALA A 233 2.42 -11.89 5.10
CA ALA A 233 2.94 -13.12 4.54
C ALA A 233 1.85 -13.81 3.71
N MET A 234 2.19 -14.20 2.48
CA MET A 234 1.29 -14.92 1.55
C MET A 234 1.37 -16.43 1.71
N LYS A 235 2.43 -16.89 2.35
CA LYS A 235 2.67 -18.29 2.70
C LYS A 235 3.14 -18.38 4.14
N ASN A 236 3.00 -19.54 4.73
CA ASN A 236 3.63 -19.84 6.01
C ASN A 236 5.16 -19.82 5.85
N PHE A 237 5.83 -19.45 6.89
CA PHE A 237 7.28 -19.63 7.07
C PHE A 237 7.52 -20.47 8.32
N GLU A 238 8.68 -21.11 8.39
CA GLU A 238 9.01 -22.04 9.45
C GLU A 238 10.00 -21.41 10.42
N ILE A 239 9.76 -21.59 11.72
CA ILE A 239 10.66 -21.18 12.79
C ILE A 239 11.04 -22.42 13.59
N ASN A 240 12.33 -22.75 13.62
CA ASN A 240 12.89 -23.81 14.44
C ASN A 240 13.57 -23.18 15.66
N PHE A 241 13.07 -23.50 16.83
CA PHE A 241 13.61 -23.03 18.10
C PHE A 241 14.66 -24.00 18.65
N LEU A 242 15.80 -23.47 19.08
CA LEU A 242 16.70 -24.22 19.94
C LEU A 242 16.14 -24.17 21.37
N ILE A 243 15.74 -25.28 21.92
CA ILE A 243 15.30 -25.43 23.31
C ILE A 243 16.39 -26.16 24.05
N ASP A 244 16.89 -25.58 25.14
CA ASP A 244 17.85 -26.24 26.01
C ASP A 244 17.18 -27.42 26.73
N GLN A 245 17.86 -28.58 26.81
CA GLN A 245 17.27 -29.80 27.40
C GLN A 245 16.90 -29.65 28.86
N ASP A 246 17.49 -28.71 29.59
CA ASP A 246 17.18 -28.40 30.99
C ASP A 246 15.90 -27.60 31.20
N SER A 247 15.20 -27.23 30.10
CA SER A 247 14.01 -26.37 30.12
C SER A 247 12.70 -27.15 30.27
N ILE A 248 12.67 -28.14 31.13
CA ILE A 248 11.45 -28.95 31.40
C ILE A 248 10.40 -28.02 32.05
N GLY A 249 9.31 -27.75 31.33
CA GLY A 249 8.19 -26.94 31.82
C GLY A 249 8.09 -25.54 31.23
N GLN A 250 8.93 -25.15 30.28
CA GLN A 250 8.77 -23.89 29.54
C GLN A 250 7.71 -24.03 28.44
N TYR A 251 6.90 -23.01 28.26
CA TYR A 251 5.85 -22.95 27.24
C TYR A 251 6.23 -21.95 26.16
N LEU A 252 6.12 -22.37 24.89
CA LEU A 252 6.16 -21.44 23.76
C LEU A 252 4.82 -20.70 23.72
N SER A 253 4.83 -19.39 23.88
CA SER A 253 3.67 -18.54 23.67
C SER A 253 3.90 -17.61 22.49
N ARG A 254 2.87 -17.41 21.67
CA ARG A 254 2.89 -16.40 20.63
C ARG A 254 2.37 -15.10 21.22
N LYS A 255 3.19 -14.04 21.19
CA LYS A 255 2.74 -12.69 21.53
C LYS A 255 2.28 -11.99 20.27
N ASN A 256 1.03 -11.54 20.25
CA ASN A 256 0.54 -10.71 19.16
C ASN A 256 1.10 -9.29 19.26
N TYR A 257 1.11 -8.56 18.14
CA TYR A 257 1.62 -7.18 18.09
C TYR A 257 0.90 -6.22 19.04
N ASP A 258 -0.38 -6.45 19.31
CA ASP A 258 -1.20 -5.69 20.25
C ASP A 258 -0.94 -6.05 21.73
N GLY A 259 -0.02 -6.96 21.99
CA GLY A 259 0.36 -7.39 23.34
C GLY A 259 -0.56 -8.42 23.98
N SER A 260 -1.57 -8.95 23.23
CA SER A 260 -2.47 -10.01 23.67
C SER A 260 -1.93 -11.42 23.39
#